data_2ae80725911a014f4c9d9658a25d6e41
#
_entry.id   2ae80725911a014f4c9d9658a25d6e41
#
_cell.length_a   1.000
_cell.length_b   1.000
_cell.length_c   1.000
_cell.angle_alpha   90.00
_cell.angle_beta   90.00
_cell.angle_gamma   90.00
#
_symmetry.space_group_name_H-M   'P 1'
#
loop_
_entity.id
_entity.type
_entity.pdbx_description
1 polymer ?
#
loop_
_entity_poly.entity_id
_entity_poly.type
_entity_poly.pdbx_seq_one_letter_code
_entity_poly.pdbx_strand_id
1 'polypeptide(L)'
;MTHSLLHRTQGLIEHLAQDPLRAHVLAHLSRELAPSGEPSAVAFAQLSRDGKLHVVAHEGYAQFDPTTVKELTISSERAASVALRNGRVMLFSRRETTELISDLPRDLRNYWKSSAAIPIGLQSIYFINFREDVTLIPDYEDFLNVIGALLTSFEWDLAEKCGTKGDLWFDEKAMVLTEREDRILTLIREGKTNIEIAEEMAYSESLIRQLTIVIYRKLGVSGRKELISDGVTPKRALRSPIRES
;
A
#
# COMPACT_ATOMS: atom_id res chain seq x y z
N MET A 1 4.45 -2.85 -30.92
CA MET A 1 3.71 -4.07 -30.56
C MET A 1 3.27 -3.92 -29.12
N THR A 2 1.99 -3.75 -28.89
CA THR A 2 1.42 -3.69 -27.54
C THR A 2 1.50 -5.06 -26.91
N HIS A 3 2.41 -5.27 -25.97
CA HIS A 3 2.42 -6.50 -25.17
C HIS A 3 1.09 -6.61 -24.43
N SER A 4 0.49 -7.80 -24.46
CA SER A 4 -0.76 -8.03 -23.72
C SER A 4 -0.54 -7.84 -22.22
N LEU A 5 -1.58 -7.49 -21.47
CA LEU A 5 -1.53 -7.36 -20.00
C LEU A 5 -1.01 -8.65 -19.34
N LEU A 6 -1.38 -9.80 -19.91
CA LEU A 6 -0.90 -11.11 -19.46
C LEU A 6 0.63 -11.24 -19.60
N HIS A 7 1.20 -10.82 -20.74
CA HIS A 7 2.66 -10.89 -20.94
C HIS A 7 3.42 -9.99 -19.95
N ARG A 8 2.88 -8.82 -19.62
CA ARG A 8 3.44 -7.92 -18.60
C ARG A 8 3.39 -8.53 -17.20
N THR A 9 2.28 -9.17 -16.87
CA THR A 9 2.15 -9.93 -15.61
C THR A 9 3.19 -11.03 -15.53
N GLN A 10 3.34 -11.82 -16.60
CA GLN A 10 4.34 -12.88 -16.66
C GLN A 10 5.76 -12.32 -16.51
N GLY A 11 6.10 -11.25 -17.21
CA GLY A 11 7.40 -10.59 -17.09
C GLY A 11 7.71 -10.12 -15.66
N LEU A 12 6.71 -9.59 -14.95
CA LEU A 12 6.90 -9.23 -13.55
C LEU A 12 7.12 -10.46 -12.66
N ILE A 13 6.36 -11.54 -12.86
CA ILE A 13 6.54 -12.79 -12.11
C ILE A 13 7.97 -13.33 -12.30
N GLU A 14 8.44 -13.41 -13.56
CA GLU A 14 9.78 -13.87 -13.89
C GLU A 14 10.87 -12.96 -13.27
N HIS A 15 10.62 -11.64 -13.26
CA HIS A 15 11.53 -10.69 -12.63
C HIS A 15 11.57 -10.87 -11.10
N LEU A 16 10.43 -10.99 -10.43
CA LEU A 16 10.35 -11.17 -8.98
C LEU A 16 10.95 -12.52 -8.54
N ALA A 17 10.85 -13.56 -9.36
CA ALA A 17 11.45 -14.87 -9.08
C ALA A 17 12.99 -14.85 -9.00
N GLN A 18 13.64 -13.79 -9.50
CA GLN A 18 15.09 -13.59 -9.43
C GLN A 18 15.56 -12.95 -8.14
N ASP A 19 14.67 -12.74 -7.18
CA ASP A 19 14.94 -12.07 -5.89
C ASP A 19 15.58 -10.66 -6.05
N PRO A 20 14.94 -9.76 -6.81
CA PRO A 20 15.51 -8.46 -7.12
C PRO A 20 15.50 -7.52 -5.90
N LEU A 21 16.38 -6.51 -5.91
CA LEU A 21 16.27 -5.38 -5.01
C LEU A 21 15.04 -4.51 -5.39
N ARG A 22 14.45 -3.80 -4.43
CA ARG A 22 13.31 -2.89 -4.69
C ARG A 22 13.58 -1.89 -5.82
N ALA A 23 14.80 -1.35 -5.92
CA ALA A 23 15.18 -0.45 -7.01
C ALA A 23 15.03 -1.11 -8.40
N HIS A 24 15.36 -2.40 -8.53
CA HIS A 24 15.19 -3.15 -9.78
C HIS A 24 13.72 -3.37 -10.10
N VAL A 25 12.89 -3.64 -9.08
CA VAL A 25 11.44 -3.75 -9.26
C VAL A 25 10.84 -2.43 -9.72
N LEU A 26 11.21 -1.30 -9.10
CA LEU A 26 10.76 0.02 -9.56
C LEU A 26 11.16 0.30 -11.00
N ALA A 27 12.40 -0.03 -11.39
CA ALA A 27 12.88 0.14 -12.76
C ALA A 27 12.14 -0.77 -13.75
N HIS A 28 11.78 -1.99 -13.36
CA HIS A 28 10.96 -2.90 -14.16
C HIS A 28 9.54 -2.34 -14.34
N LEU A 29 8.88 -1.93 -13.25
CA LEU A 29 7.54 -1.35 -13.29
C LEU A 29 7.50 -0.08 -14.15
N SER A 30 8.51 0.79 -14.03
CA SER A 30 8.61 2.02 -14.82
C SER A 30 8.61 1.76 -16.32
N ARG A 31 9.27 0.69 -16.77
CA ARG A 31 9.41 0.37 -18.20
C ARG A 31 8.28 -0.47 -18.74
N GLU A 32 7.73 -1.36 -17.93
CA GLU A 32 6.86 -2.43 -18.43
C GLU A 32 5.37 -2.23 -18.16
N LEU A 33 4.98 -1.36 -17.23
CA LEU A 33 3.56 -1.22 -16.91
C LEU A 33 2.78 -0.46 -17.97
N ALA A 34 3.33 0.63 -18.54
CA ALA A 34 2.58 1.44 -19.49
C ALA A 34 2.24 0.67 -20.78
N PRO A 35 0.97 0.62 -21.20
CA PRO A 35 0.52 -0.11 -22.39
C PRO A 35 1.21 0.34 -23.67
N SER A 36 1.50 1.62 -23.82
CA SER A 36 2.24 2.17 -24.96
C SER A 36 3.72 1.76 -24.98
N GLY A 37 4.26 1.28 -23.85
CA GLY A 37 5.70 1.06 -23.67
C GLY A 37 6.48 2.35 -23.37
N GLU A 38 5.81 3.48 -23.22
CA GLU A 38 6.46 4.71 -22.73
C GLU A 38 6.76 4.58 -21.23
N PRO A 39 7.97 4.94 -20.77
CA PRO A 39 8.30 4.81 -19.35
C PRO A 39 7.35 5.60 -18.45
N SER A 40 6.90 4.95 -17.39
CA SER A 40 6.12 5.54 -16.30
C SER A 40 7.04 6.04 -15.19
N ALA A 41 6.55 6.92 -14.33
CA ALA A 41 7.24 7.19 -13.08
C ALA A 41 6.59 6.39 -11.95
N VAL A 42 7.40 5.75 -11.13
CA VAL A 42 6.96 4.90 -10.03
C VAL A 42 7.59 5.38 -8.73
N ALA A 43 6.80 5.54 -7.70
CA ALA A 43 7.26 5.84 -6.35
C ALA A 43 6.71 4.82 -5.36
N PHE A 44 7.55 4.33 -4.47
CA PHE A 44 7.14 3.57 -3.30
C PHE A 44 7.17 4.48 -2.09
N ALA A 45 6.03 4.60 -1.41
CA ALA A 45 5.88 5.45 -0.24
C ALA A 45 5.33 4.68 0.95
N GLN A 46 5.72 5.11 2.15
CA GLN A 46 5.28 4.55 3.41
C GLN A 46 4.62 5.60 4.28
N LEU A 47 3.56 5.20 4.96
CA LEU A 47 2.85 6.01 5.93
C LEU A 47 3.68 6.06 7.23
N SER A 48 4.08 7.25 7.61
CA SER A 48 4.78 7.49 8.88
C SER A 48 3.80 7.65 10.05
N ARG A 49 4.33 7.70 11.27
CA ARG A 49 3.53 7.83 12.50
C ARG A 49 2.74 9.13 12.59
N ASP A 50 3.20 10.18 11.93
CA ASP A 50 2.52 11.47 11.86
C ASP A 50 1.39 11.50 10.82
N GLY A 51 1.10 10.37 10.18
CA GLY A 51 0.05 10.24 9.17
C GLY A 51 0.45 10.72 7.77
N LYS A 52 1.72 11.05 7.56
CA LYS A 52 2.22 11.48 6.25
C LYS A 52 2.82 10.34 5.46
N LEU A 53 2.67 10.39 4.15
CA LEU A 53 3.31 9.47 3.22
C LEU A 53 4.69 10.01 2.83
N HIS A 54 5.72 9.23 3.14
CA HIS A 54 7.10 9.52 2.73
C HIS A 54 7.52 8.63 1.58
N VAL A 55 8.06 9.23 0.52
CA VAL A 55 8.65 8.48 -0.59
C VAL A 55 9.96 7.85 -0.11
N VAL A 56 10.00 6.53 -0.13
CA VAL A 56 11.16 5.72 0.27
C VAL A 56 12.08 5.45 -0.91
N ALA A 57 11.49 5.20 -2.08
CA ALA A 57 12.21 4.93 -3.31
C ALA A 57 11.37 5.34 -4.53
N HIS A 58 12.01 5.71 -5.62
CA HIS A 58 11.35 6.11 -6.85
C HIS A 58 12.18 5.81 -8.09
N GLU A 59 11.53 5.75 -9.25
CA GLU A 59 12.12 5.59 -10.58
C GLU A 59 11.30 6.39 -11.61
N GLY A 60 11.93 6.77 -12.71
CA GLY A 60 11.27 7.48 -13.83
C GLY A 60 11.06 8.98 -13.62
N TYR A 61 11.56 9.56 -12.52
CA TYR A 61 11.53 10.99 -12.23
C TYR A 61 12.85 11.70 -12.57
N ALA A 62 13.78 11.04 -13.28
CA ALA A 62 15.14 11.54 -13.53
C ALA A 62 15.21 12.87 -14.31
N GLN A 63 14.16 13.26 -14.99
CA GLN A 63 14.02 14.54 -15.69
C GLN A 63 13.65 15.71 -14.77
N PHE A 64 13.42 15.44 -13.49
CA PHE A 64 13.03 16.42 -12.49
C PHE A 64 14.17 16.65 -11.51
N ASP A 65 14.22 17.84 -10.92
CA ASP A 65 15.19 18.13 -9.89
C ASP A 65 15.08 17.09 -8.75
N PRO A 66 16.19 16.43 -8.37
CA PRO A 66 16.20 15.45 -7.28
C PRO A 66 15.68 16.00 -5.94
N THR A 67 15.80 17.30 -5.70
CA THR A 67 15.25 17.96 -4.50
C THR A 67 13.74 17.98 -4.53
N THR A 68 13.13 18.29 -5.68
CA THR A 68 11.68 18.28 -5.88
C THR A 68 11.08 16.88 -5.61
N VAL A 69 11.78 15.81 -6.00
CA VAL A 69 11.29 14.44 -5.81
C VAL A 69 11.40 14.00 -4.34
N LYS A 70 12.42 14.45 -3.62
CA LYS A 70 12.58 14.15 -2.17
C LYS A 70 11.53 14.86 -1.31
N GLU A 71 11.10 16.05 -1.75
CA GLU A 71 10.07 16.84 -1.08
C GLU A 71 8.65 16.46 -1.52
N LEU A 72 8.51 15.48 -2.43
CA LEU A 72 7.22 14.87 -2.76
C LEU A 72 6.63 14.21 -1.51
N THR A 73 6.21 15.03 -0.61
CA THR A 73 5.13 14.70 0.29
C THR A 73 3.94 14.51 -0.64
N ILE A 74 3.51 13.26 -0.81
CA ILE A 74 2.28 13.00 -1.57
C ILE A 74 1.18 13.67 -0.78
N SER A 75 0.94 14.94 -1.08
CA SER A 75 -0.06 15.78 -0.42
C SER A 75 -1.49 15.32 -0.69
N SER A 76 -1.63 14.31 -1.53
CA SER A 76 -2.89 13.62 -1.73
C SER A 76 -3.20 12.65 -0.59
N GLU A 77 -3.18 13.17 0.64
CA GLU A 77 -3.68 12.44 1.79
C GLU A 77 -5.03 11.77 1.50
N ARG A 78 -5.84 12.34 0.61
CA ARG A 78 -7.14 11.83 0.22
C ARG A 78 -7.06 10.56 -0.63
N ALA A 79 -6.33 10.57 -1.73
CA ALA A 79 -6.32 9.43 -2.66
C ALA A 79 -5.54 8.26 -2.08
N ALA A 80 -4.37 8.52 -1.50
CA ALA A 80 -3.57 7.51 -0.83
C ALA A 80 -4.31 6.94 0.39
N SER A 81 -4.94 7.80 1.20
CA SER A 81 -5.74 7.35 2.34
C SER A 81 -6.95 6.54 1.90
N VAL A 82 -7.57 6.87 0.76
CA VAL A 82 -8.69 6.09 0.22
C VAL A 82 -8.20 4.75 -0.31
N ALA A 83 -7.11 4.71 -1.09
CA ALA A 83 -6.53 3.47 -1.60
C ALA A 83 -6.08 2.54 -0.46
N LEU A 84 -5.34 3.08 0.52
CA LEU A 84 -4.90 2.31 1.70
C LEU A 84 -6.09 1.83 2.54
N ARG A 85 -7.10 2.67 2.74
CA ARG A 85 -8.29 2.31 3.50
C ARG A 85 -9.13 1.23 2.82
N ASN A 86 -9.27 1.32 1.50
CA ASN A 86 -10.06 0.39 0.72
C ASN A 86 -9.31 -0.91 0.41
N GLY A 87 -7.98 -0.92 0.52
CA GLY A 87 -7.13 -2.06 0.17
C GLY A 87 -7.24 -2.45 -1.30
N ARG A 88 -7.59 -1.50 -2.17
CA ARG A 88 -7.77 -1.71 -3.61
C ARG A 88 -6.98 -0.69 -4.40
N VAL A 89 -6.57 -1.12 -5.60
CA VAL A 89 -6.00 -0.21 -6.58
C VAL A 89 -7.01 0.89 -6.89
N MET A 90 -6.49 2.09 -7.08
CA MET A 90 -7.27 3.23 -7.57
C MET A 90 -6.58 3.82 -8.78
N LEU A 91 -7.38 4.05 -9.82
CA LEU A 91 -6.97 4.76 -11.02
C LEU A 91 -7.48 6.21 -10.95
N PHE A 92 -6.65 7.12 -11.41
CA PHE A 92 -6.94 8.55 -11.45
C PHE A 92 -6.81 9.05 -12.88
N SER A 93 -7.86 9.67 -13.39
CA SER A 93 -7.88 10.38 -14.65
C SER A 93 -6.90 11.55 -14.63
N ARG A 94 -6.66 12.14 -15.80
CA ARG A 94 -5.79 13.32 -15.92
C ARG A 94 -6.16 14.46 -14.97
N ARG A 95 -7.46 14.72 -14.81
CA ARG A 95 -7.94 15.78 -13.92
C ARG A 95 -7.59 15.47 -12.47
N GLU A 96 -7.94 14.28 -12.01
CA GLU A 96 -7.66 13.83 -10.66
C GLU A 96 -6.14 13.75 -10.40
N THR A 97 -5.35 13.22 -11.36
CA THR A 97 -3.89 13.22 -11.28
C THR A 97 -3.34 14.62 -11.09
N THR A 98 -3.83 15.61 -11.85
CA THR A 98 -3.39 16.99 -11.71
C THR A 98 -3.71 17.57 -10.34
N GLU A 99 -4.84 17.21 -9.76
CA GLU A 99 -5.23 17.59 -8.39
C GLU A 99 -4.33 16.90 -7.34
N LEU A 100 -3.99 15.61 -7.55
CA LEU A 100 -3.12 14.83 -6.67
C LEU A 100 -1.69 15.36 -6.58
N ILE A 101 -1.19 15.89 -7.66
CA ILE A 101 0.18 16.43 -7.77
C ILE A 101 0.19 17.96 -7.86
N SER A 102 -0.82 18.61 -7.24
CA SER A 102 -1.03 20.08 -7.31
C SER A 102 0.17 20.88 -6.83
N ASP A 103 0.94 20.33 -5.90
CA ASP A 103 2.12 20.98 -5.33
C ASP A 103 3.35 20.93 -6.25
N LEU A 104 3.29 20.13 -7.32
CA LEU A 104 4.36 20.09 -8.31
C LEU A 104 4.32 21.30 -9.26
N PRO A 105 5.46 21.69 -9.82
CA PRO A 105 5.54 22.68 -10.88
C PRO A 105 4.57 22.37 -12.04
N ARG A 106 4.05 23.42 -12.69
CA ARG A 106 2.96 23.29 -13.67
C ARG A 106 3.33 22.44 -14.89
N ASP A 107 4.56 22.49 -15.34
CA ASP A 107 5.11 21.67 -16.41
C ASP A 107 5.10 20.17 -16.04
N LEU A 108 5.43 19.84 -14.81
CA LEU A 108 5.38 18.47 -14.28
C LEU A 108 3.94 17.95 -14.18
N ARG A 109 3.01 18.78 -13.70
CA ARG A 109 1.59 18.42 -13.59
C ARG A 109 0.96 18.10 -14.94
N ASN A 110 1.37 18.82 -16.00
CA ASN A 110 0.84 18.61 -17.34
C ASN A 110 1.47 17.40 -18.07
N TYR A 111 2.57 16.88 -17.56
CA TYR A 111 3.29 15.78 -18.18
C TYR A 111 2.57 14.43 -18.04
N TRP A 112 1.94 14.21 -16.91
CA TRP A 112 1.23 12.97 -16.61
C TRP A 112 -0.24 13.05 -17.02
N LYS A 113 -0.76 11.97 -17.61
CA LYS A 113 -2.15 11.92 -18.09
C LYS A 113 -3.06 11.08 -17.21
N SER A 114 -2.49 10.17 -16.46
CA SER A 114 -3.23 9.37 -15.47
C SER A 114 -2.27 8.88 -14.39
N SER A 115 -2.81 8.40 -13.29
CA SER A 115 -2.05 7.82 -12.19
C SER A 115 -2.75 6.59 -11.62
N ALA A 116 -1.98 5.75 -10.96
CA ALA A 116 -2.51 4.64 -10.17
C ALA A 116 -1.92 4.67 -8.76
N ALA A 117 -2.72 4.27 -7.80
CA ALA A 117 -2.31 4.02 -6.42
C ALA A 117 -2.55 2.55 -6.10
N ILE A 118 -1.49 1.81 -5.83
CA ILE A 118 -1.50 0.38 -5.53
C ILE A 118 -1.14 0.21 -4.05
N PRO A 119 -2.11 -0.04 -3.16
CA PRO A 119 -1.83 -0.22 -1.74
C PRO A 119 -1.10 -1.54 -1.49
N ILE A 120 -0.10 -1.50 -0.62
CA ILE A 120 0.66 -2.64 -0.14
C ILE A 120 0.43 -2.74 1.37
N GLY A 121 -0.46 -3.63 1.74
CA GLY A 121 -0.93 -3.68 3.12
C GLY A 121 -1.61 -2.39 3.55
N LEU A 122 -1.35 -1.94 4.78
CA LEU A 122 -2.03 -0.80 5.39
C LEU A 122 -1.21 0.49 5.45
N GLN A 123 0.09 0.38 5.20
CA GLN A 123 1.04 1.47 5.46
C GLN A 123 1.92 1.82 4.27
N SER A 124 1.86 1.05 3.20
CA SER A 124 2.71 1.26 2.04
C SER A 124 1.90 1.34 0.76
N ILE A 125 2.41 2.06 -0.22
CA ILE A 125 1.71 2.27 -1.48
C ILE A 125 2.71 2.46 -2.61
N TYR A 126 2.43 1.88 -3.75
CA TYR A 126 3.07 2.26 -5.01
C TYR A 126 2.21 3.30 -5.71
N PHE A 127 2.80 4.42 -6.08
CA PHE A 127 2.23 5.40 -7.00
C PHE A 127 2.88 5.28 -8.35
N ILE A 128 2.06 5.26 -9.39
CA ILE A 128 2.50 5.16 -10.77
C ILE A 128 1.87 6.30 -11.54
N ASN A 129 2.69 7.09 -12.22
CA ASN A 129 2.23 8.15 -13.10
C ASN A 129 2.51 7.77 -14.55
N PHE A 130 1.46 7.79 -15.38
CA PHE A 130 1.50 7.39 -16.79
C PHE A 130 1.47 8.61 -17.72
N ARG A 131 2.15 8.49 -18.85
CA ARG A 131 2.11 9.47 -19.95
C ARG A 131 0.88 9.30 -20.86
N GLU A 132 0.13 8.25 -20.66
CA GLU A 132 -1.12 7.94 -21.34
C GLU A 132 -2.28 7.84 -20.35
N ASP A 133 -3.50 7.89 -20.84
CA ASP A 133 -4.69 7.73 -19.98
C ASP A 133 -5.08 6.25 -19.91
N VAL A 134 -4.57 5.59 -18.87
CA VAL A 134 -4.84 4.16 -18.63
C VAL A 134 -6.25 3.91 -18.10
N THR A 135 -6.98 4.94 -17.68
CA THR A 135 -8.36 4.79 -17.18
C THR A 135 -9.33 4.41 -18.29
N LEU A 136 -8.93 4.64 -19.54
CA LEU A 136 -9.71 4.30 -20.73
C LEU A 136 -9.45 2.89 -21.26
N ILE A 137 -8.52 2.15 -20.65
CA ILE A 137 -8.13 0.82 -21.11
C ILE A 137 -8.96 -0.23 -20.37
N PRO A 138 -9.71 -1.07 -21.08
CA PRO A 138 -10.46 -2.16 -20.46
C PRO A 138 -9.55 -3.07 -19.62
N ASP A 139 -10.07 -3.55 -18.49
CA ASP A 139 -9.43 -4.51 -17.58
C ASP A 139 -8.09 -4.04 -16.97
N TYR A 140 -7.72 -2.75 -17.15
CA TYR A 140 -6.44 -2.25 -16.65
C TYR A 140 -6.41 -2.15 -15.12
N GLU A 141 -7.54 -1.83 -14.49
CA GLU A 141 -7.65 -1.85 -13.03
C GLU A 141 -7.49 -3.26 -12.48
N ASP A 142 -8.09 -4.26 -13.11
CA ASP A 142 -7.94 -5.67 -12.72
C ASP A 142 -6.50 -6.15 -12.91
N PHE A 143 -5.86 -5.76 -14.01
CA PHE A 143 -4.44 -6.00 -14.22
C PHE A 143 -3.60 -5.41 -13.07
N LEU A 144 -3.81 -4.16 -12.69
CA LEU A 144 -3.07 -3.52 -11.60
C LEU A 144 -3.41 -4.14 -10.22
N ASN A 145 -4.59 -4.71 -10.03
CA ASN A 145 -4.90 -5.49 -8.83
C ASN A 145 -4.05 -6.76 -8.75
N VAL A 146 -3.82 -7.45 -9.87
CA VAL A 146 -2.91 -8.60 -9.93
C VAL A 146 -1.46 -8.17 -9.64
N ILE A 147 -1.00 -7.09 -10.27
CA ILE A 147 0.32 -6.50 -9.99
C ILE A 147 0.45 -6.16 -8.49
N GLY A 148 -0.57 -5.56 -7.89
CA GLY A 148 -0.59 -5.23 -6.46
C GLY A 148 -0.46 -6.45 -5.55
N ALA A 149 -1.08 -7.57 -5.91
CA ALA A 149 -0.94 -8.82 -5.17
C ALA A 149 0.49 -9.37 -5.23
N LEU A 150 1.12 -9.33 -6.41
CA LEU A 150 2.51 -9.75 -6.60
C LEU A 150 3.49 -8.86 -5.82
N LEU A 151 3.30 -7.54 -5.89
CA LEU A 151 4.12 -6.57 -5.15
C LEU A 151 3.95 -6.72 -3.64
N THR A 152 2.75 -7.04 -3.17
CA THR A 152 2.49 -7.31 -1.74
C THR A 152 3.29 -8.52 -1.26
N SER A 153 3.32 -9.61 -2.05
CA SER A 153 4.13 -10.78 -1.74
C SER A 153 5.63 -10.45 -1.72
N PHE A 154 6.10 -9.72 -2.73
CA PHE A 154 7.49 -9.29 -2.83
C PHE A 154 7.93 -8.42 -1.64
N GLU A 155 7.14 -7.40 -1.28
CA GLU A 155 7.47 -6.51 -0.15
C GLU A 155 7.45 -7.26 1.18
N TRP A 156 6.59 -8.26 1.30
CA TRP A 156 6.57 -9.14 2.45
C TRP A 156 7.86 -9.95 2.58
N ASP A 157 8.29 -10.60 1.51
CA ASP A 157 9.52 -11.40 1.49
C ASP A 157 10.76 -10.53 1.71
N LEU A 158 10.77 -9.33 1.13
CA LEU A 158 11.85 -8.37 1.32
C LEU A 158 11.95 -7.92 2.78
N ALA A 159 10.83 -7.63 3.41
CA ALA A 159 10.77 -7.25 4.82
C ALA A 159 11.23 -8.38 5.74
N GLU A 160 10.88 -9.63 5.40
CA GLU A 160 11.34 -10.82 6.13
C GLU A 160 12.86 -10.96 6.09
N LYS A 161 13.44 -10.84 4.90
CA LYS A 161 14.89 -10.94 4.68
C LYS A 161 15.68 -9.83 5.39
N CYS A 162 15.13 -8.62 5.41
CA CYS A 162 15.78 -7.47 6.07
C CYS A 162 15.60 -7.45 7.59
N GLY A 163 14.82 -8.38 8.17
CA GLY A 163 14.48 -8.36 9.58
C GLY A 163 13.57 -7.19 9.97
N THR A 164 13.01 -6.49 8.98
CA THR A 164 12.18 -5.29 9.12
C THR A 164 10.69 -5.61 8.98
N LYS A 165 10.30 -6.87 9.15
CA LYS A 165 8.86 -7.27 9.18
C LYS A 165 8.04 -6.40 10.13
N GLY A 166 8.69 -5.92 11.21
CA GLY A 166 8.10 -4.94 12.12
C GLY A 166 7.88 -3.58 11.48
N ASP A 167 8.81 -3.07 10.69
CA ASP A 167 8.82 -1.70 10.20
C ASP A 167 7.93 -1.47 8.97
N LEU A 168 7.74 -2.48 8.11
CA LEU A 168 6.80 -2.40 6.97
C LEU A 168 5.35 -2.56 7.40
N TRP A 169 5.13 -3.28 8.50
CA TRP A 169 3.80 -3.65 8.97
C TRP A 169 3.59 -3.32 10.44
N PHE A 170 4.68 -3.20 11.25
CA PHE A 170 4.59 -3.01 12.69
C PHE A 170 5.79 -2.27 13.27
N ASP A 171 5.52 -1.29 14.07
CA ASP A 171 6.38 -0.86 15.16
C ASP A 171 6.20 -1.89 16.31
N GLU A 172 7.26 -2.48 16.81
CA GLU A 172 7.20 -3.36 18.00
C GLU A 172 6.56 -2.68 19.23
N LYS A 173 6.55 -1.34 19.26
CA LYS A 173 5.79 -0.56 20.25
C LYS A 173 4.29 -0.47 19.97
N ALA A 174 3.83 -0.87 18.78
CA ALA A 174 2.41 -0.92 18.42
C ALA A 174 1.75 -2.28 18.71
N MET A 175 2.14 -2.96 19.77
CA MET A 175 1.35 -4.06 20.35
C MET A 175 0.01 -3.57 20.94
N VAL A 176 -0.21 -2.27 20.92
CA VAL A 176 -1.50 -1.66 21.25
C VAL A 176 -2.35 -1.63 19.98
N LEU A 177 -3.54 -2.20 20.05
CA LEU A 177 -4.50 -2.08 18.98
C LEU A 177 -4.83 -0.60 18.75
N THR A 178 -4.87 -0.18 17.50
CA THR A 178 -5.42 1.13 17.17
C THR A 178 -6.91 1.14 17.50
N GLU A 179 -7.51 2.29 17.69
CA GLU A 179 -8.95 2.45 17.95
C GLU A 179 -9.82 1.74 16.91
N ARG A 180 -9.37 1.76 15.64
CA ARG A 180 -10.00 1.01 14.55
C ARG A 180 -9.89 -0.50 14.71
N GLU A 181 -8.72 -1.00 15.03
CA GLU A 181 -8.47 -2.43 15.22
C GLU A 181 -9.21 -2.94 16.45
N ASP A 182 -9.29 -2.14 17.50
CA ASP A 182 -10.07 -2.47 18.71
C ASP A 182 -11.58 -2.53 18.41
N ARG A 183 -12.09 -1.64 17.57
CA ARG A 183 -13.48 -1.70 17.10
C ARG A 183 -13.73 -2.97 16.29
N ILE A 184 -12.83 -3.33 15.36
CA ILE A 184 -12.95 -4.59 14.58
C ILE A 184 -12.87 -5.79 15.51
N LEU A 185 -11.95 -5.80 16.46
CA LEU A 185 -11.84 -6.86 17.48
C LEU A 185 -13.15 -7.03 18.26
N THR A 186 -13.77 -5.94 18.66
CA THR A 186 -15.07 -5.95 19.36
C THR A 186 -16.12 -6.62 18.50
N LEU A 187 -16.24 -6.24 17.24
CA LEU A 187 -17.21 -6.84 16.29
C LEU A 187 -16.93 -8.33 16.01
N ILE A 188 -15.64 -8.73 15.96
CA ILE A 188 -15.25 -10.12 15.85
C ILE A 188 -15.73 -10.93 17.08
N ARG A 189 -15.59 -10.36 18.28
CA ARG A 189 -16.04 -10.99 19.54
C ARG A 189 -17.56 -11.06 19.64
N GLU A 190 -18.27 -10.13 19.05
CA GLU A 190 -19.72 -10.15 18.87
C GLU A 190 -20.18 -11.22 17.86
N GLY A 191 -19.25 -11.92 17.21
CA GLY A 191 -19.54 -13.01 16.28
C GLY A 191 -19.78 -12.57 14.84
N LYS A 192 -19.61 -11.29 14.51
CA LYS A 192 -19.85 -10.75 13.16
C LYS A 192 -18.85 -11.29 12.15
N THR A 193 -19.32 -11.64 10.98
CA THR A 193 -18.50 -12.04 9.83
C THR A 193 -17.72 -10.85 9.27
N ASN A 194 -16.70 -11.11 8.45
CA ASN A 194 -15.94 -10.01 7.80
C ASN A 194 -16.82 -9.13 6.89
N ILE A 195 -17.85 -9.71 6.29
CA ILE A 195 -18.82 -8.98 5.45
C ILE A 195 -19.62 -8.01 6.33
N GLU A 196 -20.21 -8.48 7.42
CA GLU A 196 -21.00 -7.65 8.34
C GLU A 196 -20.16 -6.54 8.98
N ILE A 197 -18.88 -6.82 9.31
CA ILE A 197 -17.95 -5.81 9.82
C ILE A 197 -17.64 -4.78 8.73
N ALA A 198 -17.45 -5.22 7.48
CA ALA A 198 -17.19 -4.33 6.35
C ALA A 198 -18.37 -3.37 6.12
N GLU A 199 -19.60 -3.88 6.16
CA GLU A 199 -20.83 -3.09 6.04
C GLU A 199 -20.96 -2.07 7.19
N GLU A 200 -20.79 -2.50 8.45
CA GLU A 200 -20.93 -1.63 9.61
C GLU A 200 -19.88 -0.51 9.66
N MET A 201 -18.66 -0.81 9.22
CA MET A 201 -17.55 0.15 9.23
C MET A 201 -17.41 0.94 7.93
N ALA A 202 -18.27 0.69 6.94
CA ALA A 202 -18.17 1.26 5.59
C ALA A 202 -16.82 0.98 4.91
N TYR A 203 -16.31 -0.25 5.06
CA TYR A 203 -15.05 -0.73 4.48
C TYR A 203 -15.31 -1.83 3.44
N SER A 204 -14.27 -2.18 2.65
CA SER A 204 -14.32 -3.39 1.83
C SER A 204 -14.07 -4.64 2.69
N GLU A 205 -14.67 -5.78 2.30
CA GLU A 205 -14.41 -7.07 2.97
C GLU A 205 -12.92 -7.43 2.92
N SER A 206 -12.24 -7.12 1.82
CA SER A 206 -10.82 -7.37 1.64
C SER A 206 -9.98 -6.63 2.70
N LEU A 207 -10.31 -5.36 2.97
CA LEU A 207 -9.63 -4.58 4.01
C LEU A 207 -9.89 -5.16 5.40
N ILE A 208 -11.13 -5.54 5.71
CA ILE A 208 -11.47 -6.17 7.00
C ILE A 208 -10.71 -7.48 7.16
N ARG A 209 -10.59 -8.30 6.11
CA ARG A 209 -9.81 -9.53 6.13
C ARG A 209 -8.34 -9.27 6.45
N GLN A 210 -7.73 -8.28 5.84
CA GLN A 210 -6.34 -7.88 6.13
C GLN A 210 -6.18 -7.38 7.57
N LEU A 211 -7.07 -6.46 8.02
CA LEU A 211 -7.04 -5.96 9.40
C LEU A 211 -7.23 -7.07 10.43
N THR A 212 -8.08 -8.04 10.14
CA THR A 212 -8.29 -9.20 11.00
C THR A 212 -7.02 -10.02 11.18
N ILE A 213 -6.25 -10.25 10.09
CA ILE A 213 -4.95 -10.94 10.16
C ILE A 213 -3.97 -10.15 11.04
N VAL A 214 -3.94 -8.82 10.87
CA VAL A 214 -3.10 -7.93 11.68
C VAL A 214 -3.46 -8.03 13.16
N ILE A 215 -4.76 -7.97 13.49
CA ILE A 215 -5.26 -8.09 14.86
C ILE A 215 -4.87 -9.43 15.48
N TYR A 216 -5.06 -10.54 14.77
CA TYR A 216 -4.68 -11.86 15.27
C TYR A 216 -3.18 -11.95 15.59
N ARG A 217 -2.34 -11.39 14.72
CA ARG A 217 -0.89 -11.33 14.94
C ARG A 217 -0.52 -10.48 16.15
N LYS A 218 -1.12 -9.30 16.31
CA LYS A 218 -0.90 -8.41 17.47
C LYS A 218 -1.31 -9.07 18.78
N LEU A 219 -2.34 -9.89 18.74
CA LEU A 219 -2.84 -10.62 19.90
C LEU A 219 -2.14 -11.97 20.14
N GLY A 220 -1.30 -12.40 19.17
CA GLY A 220 -0.60 -13.69 19.25
C GLY A 220 -1.52 -14.89 19.09
N VAL A 221 -2.65 -14.74 18.39
CA VAL A 221 -3.63 -15.82 18.14
C VAL A 221 -3.58 -16.29 16.69
N SER A 222 -3.81 -17.59 16.47
CA SER A 222 -3.75 -18.20 15.14
C SER A 222 -5.00 -17.94 14.30
N GLY A 223 -6.10 -17.48 14.90
CA GLY A 223 -7.33 -17.19 14.18
C GLY A 223 -8.54 -16.92 15.06
N ARG A 224 -9.69 -16.74 14.40
CA ARG A 224 -10.95 -16.33 15.02
C ARG A 224 -11.42 -17.27 16.15
N LYS A 225 -11.26 -18.58 15.97
CA LYS A 225 -11.68 -19.57 16.96
C LYS A 225 -10.93 -19.40 18.28
N GLU A 226 -9.63 -19.21 18.20
CA GLU A 226 -8.78 -19.00 19.38
C GLU A 226 -9.10 -17.68 20.07
N LEU A 227 -9.35 -16.62 19.27
CA LEU A 227 -9.72 -15.31 19.79
C LEU A 227 -11.04 -15.33 20.59
N ILE A 228 -12.01 -16.14 20.17
CA ILE A 228 -13.33 -16.23 20.81
C ILE A 228 -13.27 -17.16 22.03
N SER A 229 -12.47 -18.25 21.98
CA SER A 229 -12.40 -19.26 23.05
C SER A 229 -11.63 -18.79 24.27
N ASP A 230 -10.59 -17.97 24.12
CA ASP A 230 -9.64 -17.71 25.21
C ASP A 230 -9.87 -16.38 25.96
N GLY A 231 -10.86 -15.57 25.58
CA GLY A 231 -11.09 -14.27 26.23
C GLY A 231 -9.82 -13.39 26.31
N VAL A 232 -8.93 -13.50 25.31
CA VAL A 232 -7.62 -12.83 25.27
C VAL A 232 -7.82 -11.34 25.42
N THR A 233 -7.49 -10.80 26.58
CA THR A 233 -7.36 -9.37 26.82
C THR A 233 -6.02 -8.90 26.30
N PRO A 234 -5.95 -7.71 25.62
CA PRO A 234 -4.66 -7.14 25.23
C PRO A 234 -3.74 -7.08 26.44
N LYS A 235 -2.52 -7.60 26.32
CA LYS A 235 -1.51 -7.41 27.36
C LYS A 235 -1.32 -5.91 27.57
N ARG A 236 -1.86 -5.40 28.67
CA ARG A 236 -1.67 -4.02 29.09
C ARG A 236 -0.18 -3.81 29.22
N ALA A 237 0.37 -2.86 28.44
CA ALA A 237 1.77 -2.52 28.52
C ALA A 237 2.17 -2.31 29.97
N LEU A 238 3.13 -3.11 30.45
CA LEU A 238 3.73 -2.96 31.77
C LEU A 238 4.31 -1.54 31.85
N ARG A 239 3.68 -0.70 32.64
CA ARG A 239 4.26 0.58 33.06
C ARG A 239 5.57 0.25 33.76
N SER A 240 6.69 0.66 33.16
CA SER A 240 7.96 0.70 33.84
C SER A 240 7.80 1.56 35.10
N PRO A 241 8.25 1.09 36.27
CA PRO A 241 8.21 1.93 37.46
C PRO A 241 9.17 3.11 37.26
N ILE A 242 8.63 4.30 37.39
CA ILE A 242 9.40 5.52 37.50
C ILE A 242 10.33 5.32 38.73
N ARG A 243 11.63 5.26 38.50
CA ARG A 243 12.61 5.42 39.58
C ARG A 243 12.64 6.89 39.94
N GLU A 244 12.03 7.22 41.05
CA GLU A 244 12.34 8.43 41.80
C GLU A 244 13.78 8.25 42.39
N SER A 245 14.63 9.19 42.07
CA SER A 245 15.82 9.59 42.89
C SER A 245 16.22 10.99 42.45
#